data_22c5be5d1383a4c1b86c6a575b7fba3d
#
_entry.id   22c5be5d1383a4c1b86c6a575b7fba3d
#
_cell.length_a   1.000
_cell.length_b   1.000
_cell.length_c   1.000
_cell.angle_alpha   90.00
_cell.angle_beta   90.00
_cell.angle_gamma   90.00
#
_symmetry.space_group_name_H-M   'P 1'
#
loop_
_entity.id
_entity.type
_entity.pdbx_description
1 polymer ?
#
loop_
_entity_poly.entity_id
_entity_poly.type
_entity_poly.pdbx_seq_one_letter_code
_entity_poly.pdbx_strand_id
1 'polypeptide(L)' 'RMVMKDSGRSDAEDIYEYFRESESDSIDDAIDELGDDYSEEEIRLVRIKFISEMGN' A
#
# COMPACT_ATOMS: atom_id res chain seq x y z
N ARG A 1 -22.56 2.57 7.52
CA ARG A 1 -22.46 2.05 7.11
C ARG A 1 -21.62 1.29 7.11
N MET A 2 -21.55 0.67 7.19
CA MET A 2 -20.75 0.04 7.29
C MET A 2 -20.17 -0.51 6.32
N VAL A 3 -19.44 -0.54 6.19
CA VAL A 3 -18.95 -0.98 5.22
C VAL A 3 -18.20 -1.95 5.44
N MET A 4 -18.12 -2.80 5.11
CA MET A 4 -17.44 -3.70 5.38
C MET A 4 -16.35 -3.89 4.52
N LYS A 5 -15.36 -4.33 4.88
CA LYS A 5 -14.37 -4.58 4.20
C LYS A 5 -14.67 -5.40 3.16
N ASP A 6 -14.40 -5.25 2.19
CA ASP A 6 -14.77 -5.97 1.27
C ASP A 6 -14.11 -7.07 0.95
N SER A 7 -14.58 -7.98 0.85
CA SER A 7 -13.94 -9.08 0.60
C SER A 7 -13.38 -9.06 -0.70
N GLY A 8 -12.42 -9.50 -1.06
CA GLY A 8 -11.88 -9.45 -2.37
C GLY A 8 -10.69 -8.57 -2.49
N ARG A 9 -10.52 -7.66 -1.58
CA ARG A 9 -9.36 -6.83 -1.64
C ARG A 9 -8.25 -7.49 -0.88
N SER A 10 -7.07 -7.49 -1.41
CA SER A 10 -5.94 -8.06 -0.71
C SER A 10 -5.17 -6.94 -0.04
N ASP A 11 -4.27 -7.32 0.86
CA ASP A 11 -3.46 -6.33 1.53
C ASP A 11 -2.64 -5.55 0.52
N ALA A 12 -2.21 -6.23 -0.52
CA ALA A 12 -1.40 -5.55 -1.54
C ALA A 12 -2.20 -4.45 -2.21
N GLU A 13 -3.47 -4.69 -2.43
CA GLU A 13 -4.29 -3.67 -3.08
C GLU A 13 -4.47 -2.46 -2.18
N ASP A 14 -4.65 -2.71 -0.89
CA ASP A 14 -4.81 -1.60 0.03
C ASP A 14 -3.53 -0.77 0.07
N ILE A 15 -2.38 -1.43 0.13
CA ILE A 15 -1.12 -0.71 0.18
C ILE A 15 -0.90 0.05 -1.13
N TYR A 16 -1.25 -0.58 -2.23
CA TYR A 16 -1.08 0.06 -3.53
C TYR A 16 -1.89 1.35 -3.58
N GLU A 17 -3.10 1.30 -3.09
CA GLU A 17 -3.93 2.47 -3.10
C GLU A 17 -3.38 3.56 -2.21
N TYR A 18 -2.77 3.17 -1.09
CA TYR A 18 -2.15 4.15 -0.22
C TYR A 18 -1.08 4.92 -0.98
N PHE A 19 -0.26 4.21 -1.75
CA PHE A 19 0.79 4.88 -2.51
C PHE A 19 0.20 5.75 -3.62
N ARG A 20 -0.89 5.30 -4.20
CA ARG A 20 -1.51 6.08 -5.25
C ARG A 20 -2.03 7.41 -4.74
N GLU A 21 -2.59 7.41 -3.55
CA GLU A 21 -3.15 8.63 -3.01
C GLU A 21 -2.12 9.48 -2.32
N SER A 22 -1.05 8.87 -1.85
CA SER A 22 -0.01 9.63 -1.20
C SER A 22 0.83 10.30 -2.27
N GLU A 23 1.26 11.51 -2.00
CA GLU A 23 2.08 12.16 -2.98
C GLU A 23 3.51 11.74 -2.84
N SER A 24 3.82 10.82 -1.94
CA SER A 24 5.18 10.42 -1.70
C SER A 24 5.26 8.91 -1.81
N ASP A 25 6.36 8.41 -2.34
CA ASP A 25 6.54 6.98 -2.39
C ASP A 25 7.59 6.56 -1.37
N SER A 26 7.68 7.29 -0.28
CA SER A 26 8.66 6.99 0.74
C SER A 26 8.28 5.72 1.48
N ILE A 27 9.20 4.77 1.53
CA ILE A 27 8.92 3.52 2.20
C ILE A 27 8.86 3.75 3.71
N ASP A 28 9.63 4.69 4.21
CA ASP A 28 9.60 4.97 5.65
C ASP A 28 8.24 5.49 6.08
N ASP A 29 7.67 6.39 5.30
CA ASP A 29 6.36 6.90 5.62
C ASP A 29 5.32 5.80 5.52
N ALA A 30 5.43 4.95 4.52
CA ALA A 30 4.47 3.88 4.34
C ALA A 30 4.53 2.90 5.51
N ILE A 31 5.72 2.57 5.96
CA ILE A 31 5.85 1.65 7.06
C ILE A 31 5.28 2.28 8.33
N ASP A 32 5.49 3.57 8.51
CA ASP A 32 4.99 4.24 9.67
C ASP A 32 3.45 4.25 9.68
N GLU A 33 2.88 4.44 8.52
CA GLU A 33 1.43 4.51 8.43
C GLU A 33 0.78 3.13 8.39
N LEU A 34 1.37 2.21 7.68
CA LEU A 34 0.74 0.93 7.44
C LEU A 34 1.37 -0.22 8.22
N GLY A 35 2.43 0.04 8.92
CA GLY A 35 3.18 -1.03 9.55
C GLY A 35 2.40 -1.81 10.58
N ASP A 36 1.37 -1.20 11.15
CA ASP A 36 0.59 -1.89 12.15
C ASP A 36 -0.33 -2.93 11.53
N ASP A 37 -0.80 -2.65 10.32
CA ASP A 37 -1.75 -3.54 9.68
C ASP A 37 -1.10 -4.46 8.66
N TYR A 38 0.04 -4.09 8.13
CA TYR A 38 0.67 -4.88 7.09
C TYR A 38 2.13 -5.07 7.42
N SER A 39 2.72 -6.13 6.92
CA SER A 39 4.11 -6.39 7.21
C SER A 39 4.99 -5.50 6.34
N GLU A 40 6.18 -5.25 6.83
CA GLU A 40 7.09 -4.38 6.11
C GLU A 40 7.44 -4.99 4.76
N GLU A 41 7.61 -6.31 4.72
CA GLU A 41 7.94 -6.93 3.48
C GLU A 41 6.87 -6.71 2.44
N GLU A 42 5.63 -6.81 2.85
CA GLU A 42 4.54 -6.62 1.92
C GLU A 42 4.51 -5.18 1.42
N ILE A 43 4.72 -4.23 2.31
CA ILE A 43 4.73 -2.83 1.92
C ILE A 43 5.84 -2.58 0.91
N ARG A 44 6.99 -3.19 1.11
CA ARG A 44 8.09 -2.99 0.20
C ARG A 44 7.79 -3.58 -1.17
N LEU A 45 7.20 -4.75 -1.19
CA LEU A 45 6.89 -5.38 -2.47
C LEU A 45 5.89 -4.55 -3.25
N VAL A 46 4.89 -4.03 -2.59
CA VAL A 46 3.90 -3.23 -3.28
C VAL A 46 4.53 -1.93 -3.77
N ARG A 47 5.44 -1.38 -2.99
CA ARG A 47 6.09 -0.15 -3.41
C ARG A 47 6.89 -0.36 -4.68
N ILE A 48 7.58 -1.49 -4.76
CA ILE A 48 8.35 -1.79 -5.95
C ILE A 48 7.41 -1.91 -7.15
N LYS A 49 6.29 -2.59 -6.95
CA LYS A 49 5.35 -2.73 -8.03
C LYS A 49 4.77 -1.39 -8.44
N PHE A 50 4.46 -0.56 -7.46
CA PHE A 50 3.89 0.75 -7.74
C PHE A 50 4.86 1.59 -8.57
N ILE A 51 6.11 1.60 -8.17
CA ILE A 51 7.09 2.41 -8.88
C ILE A 51 7.30 1.86 -10.29
N SER A 52 7.31 0.55 -10.41
CA SER A 52 7.52 -0.07 -11.70
C SER A 52 6.42 0.31 -12.68
N GLU A 53 5.20 0.34 -12.18
CA GLU A 53 4.09 0.65 -13.06
C GLU A 53 4.00 2.13 -13.37
N MET A 54 4.28 2.95 -12.38
CA MET A 54 4.18 4.37 -12.62
C MET A 54 5.40 4.90 -13.35
N GLY A 55 6.51 4.24 -13.19
CA GLY A 55 7.72 4.71 -13.82
C GLY A 55 7.78 4.44 -15.29
N ASN A 56 6.90 3.58 -15.74
CA ASN A 56 6.89 3.32 -17.11
C ASN A 56 6.01 4.24 -17.79
#